data_280c7f858bb3be7e54efb2f698710398
#
_entry.id   280c7f858bb3be7e54efb2f698710398
#
_cell.length_a   1.000
_cell.length_b   1.000
_cell.length_c   1.000
_cell.angle_alpha   90.00
_cell.angle_beta   90.00
_cell.angle_gamma   90.00
#
_symmetry.space_group_name_H-M   'P 1'
#
loop_
_entity.id
_entity.type
_entity.pdbx_description
1 polymer ?
#
loop_
_entity_poly.entity_id
_entity_poly.type
_entity_poly.pdbx_seq_one_letter_code
_entity_poly.pdbx_strand_id
1 'polypeptide(L)'
;TVFKYNDFSILNFIQEINTLFHSQIDEKKQSFTITKENIRHEWVNGDQVHLMQIFSNLLSNAVKYTQEGGQIQFLVEECETNSSVYAKYRFLVRDNGIGMSADFKDIIFDAFTRAESSVTNKIQGTGLGMAITRNLVEAMGGTIDVESELGQGSCFEVLIDLRIAENKSVSSVSQTEKDEQDDRILQ
;
A
#
# COMPACT_ATOMS: atom_id res chain seq x y z
N THR A 1 21.25 3.70 -1.71
CA THR A 1 20.17 2.76 -2.04
C THR A 1 20.21 2.43 -3.53
N VAL A 2 20.32 1.17 -3.86
CA VAL A 2 20.32 0.69 -5.25
C VAL A 2 18.93 0.19 -5.58
N PHE A 3 18.27 0.82 -6.58
CA PHE A 3 16.97 0.39 -7.08
C PHE A 3 17.12 -0.64 -8.19
N LYS A 4 16.27 -1.66 -8.14
CA LYS A 4 16.15 -2.68 -9.18
C LYS A 4 14.76 -2.60 -9.80
N TYR A 5 14.69 -2.23 -11.06
CA TYR A 5 13.44 -2.06 -11.79
C TYR A 5 13.07 -3.34 -12.54
N ASN A 6 11.89 -3.84 -12.27
CA ASN A 6 11.29 -5.00 -12.93
C ASN A 6 9.83 -4.73 -13.24
N ASP A 7 9.30 -5.44 -14.22
CA ASP A 7 7.87 -5.45 -14.47
C ASP A 7 7.17 -6.27 -13.39
N PHE A 8 6.09 -5.73 -12.85
CA PHE A 8 5.26 -6.44 -11.89
C PHE A 8 3.80 -6.02 -12.01
N SER A 9 2.91 -6.87 -11.48
CA SER A 9 1.48 -6.58 -11.42
C SER A 9 1.16 -5.83 -10.13
N ILE A 10 0.54 -4.67 -10.24
CA ILE A 10 0.08 -3.90 -9.08
C ILE A 10 -1.00 -4.66 -8.29
N LEU A 11 -1.83 -5.46 -8.97
CA LEU A 11 -2.84 -6.28 -8.33
C LEU A 11 -2.21 -7.42 -7.50
N ASN A 12 -1.17 -8.06 -8.02
CA ASN A 12 -0.41 -9.06 -7.28
C ASN A 12 0.32 -8.45 -6.08
N PHE A 13 0.86 -7.25 -6.25
CA PHE A 13 1.48 -6.49 -5.16
C PHE A 13 0.50 -6.22 -4.02
N ILE A 14 -0.71 -5.77 -4.33
CA ILE A 14 -1.78 -5.55 -3.35
C ILE A 14 -2.13 -6.86 -2.63
N GLN A 15 -2.20 -7.98 -3.35
CA GLN A 15 -2.48 -9.28 -2.77
C GLN A 15 -1.38 -9.74 -1.81
N GLU A 16 -0.12 -9.50 -2.14
CA GLU A 16 1.02 -9.78 -1.24
C GLU A 16 0.93 -9.00 0.06
N ILE A 17 0.56 -7.73 0.00
CA ILE A 17 0.33 -6.90 1.19
C ILE A 17 -0.76 -7.50 2.07
N ASN A 18 -1.87 -7.92 1.49
CA ASN A 18 -2.93 -8.57 2.24
C ASN A 18 -2.43 -9.83 2.96
N THR A 19 -1.68 -10.66 2.26
CA THR A 19 -1.11 -11.88 2.82
C THR A 19 -0.14 -11.61 3.97
N LEU A 20 0.69 -10.57 3.84
CA LEU A 20 1.69 -10.22 4.86
C LEU A 20 1.06 -9.71 6.17
N PHE A 21 -0.02 -8.95 6.10
CA PHE A 21 -0.59 -8.28 7.26
C PHE A 21 -1.82 -8.95 7.85
N HIS A 22 -2.42 -9.88 7.15
CA HIS A 22 -3.62 -10.57 7.55
C HIS A 22 -3.53 -11.15 8.97
N SER A 23 -2.47 -11.91 9.30
CA SER A 23 -2.33 -12.54 10.61
C SER A 23 -2.20 -11.53 11.75
N GLN A 24 -1.40 -10.49 11.58
CA GLN A 24 -1.19 -9.47 12.61
C GLN A 24 -2.48 -8.70 12.92
N ILE A 25 -3.22 -8.39 11.89
CA ILE A 25 -4.48 -7.66 11.99
C ILE A 25 -5.54 -8.52 12.67
N ASP A 26 -5.62 -9.79 12.33
CA ASP A 26 -6.54 -10.75 12.95
C ASP A 26 -6.22 -10.98 14.43
N GLU A 27 -4.94 -11.09 14.79
CA GLU A 27 -4.51 -11.24 16.18
C GLU A 27 -4.96 -10.08 17.07
N LYS A 28 -4.93 -8.85 16.54
CA LYS A 28 -5.44 -7.65 17.22
C LYS A 28 -6.93 -7.44 17.05
N LYS A 29 -7.63 -8.34 16.38
CA LYS A 29 -9.07 -8.22 16.07
C LYS A 29 -9.42 -6.90 15.40
N GLN A 30 -8.50 -6.38 14.61
CA GLN A 30 -8.72 -5.20 13.79
C GLN A 30 -9.43 -5.58 12.50
N SER A 31 -10.15 -4.65 11.89
CA SER A 31 -10.65 -4.85 10.52
C SER A 31 -9.69 -4.24 9.50
N PHE A 32 -9.51 -4.94 8.39
CA PHE A 32 -8.65 -4.50 7.29
C PHE A 32 -9.45 -4.48 5.99
N THR A 33 -9.55 -3.30 5.40
CA THR A 33 -10.23 -3.11 4.13
C THR A 33 -9.22 -2.69 3.07
N ILE A 34 -9.19 -3.39 1.95
CA ILE A 34 -8.40 -3.05 0.77
C ILE A 34 -9.34 -2.59 -0.33
N THR A 35 -9.11 -1.41 -0.89
CA THR A 35 -9.89 -0.84 -1.98
C THR A 35 -8.99 -0.56 -3.17
N LYS A 36 -9.45 -0.94 -4.35
CA LYS A 36 -8.78 -0.71 -5.64
C LYS A 36 -9.68 0.14 -6.49
N GLU A 37 -9.18 1.28 -6.95
CA GLU A 37 -9.98 2.23 -7.72
C GLU A 37 -9.30 2.59 -9.05
N ASN A 38 -10.07 2.54 -10.11
CA ASN A 38 -9.70 3.03 -11.45
C ASN A 38 -8.38 2.45 -12.00
N ILE A 39 -8.00 1.24 -11.63
CA ILE A 39 -6.76 0.62 -12.11
C ILE A 39 -6.94 0.20 -13.56
N ARG A 40 -6.24 0.88 -14.45
CA ARG A 40 -6.22 0.65 -15.91
C ARG A 40 -4.93 -0.02 -16.37
N HIS A 41 -3.82 0.23 -15.67
CA HIS A 41 -2.51 -0.30 -15.99
C HIS A 41 -2.06 -1.21 -14.84
N GLU A 42 -2.41 -2.48 -14.95
CA GLU A 42 -2.02 -3.49 -13.97
C GLU A 42 -0.51 -3.72 -13.94
N TRP A 43 0.10 -3.79 -15.14
CA TRP A 43 1.52 -4.08 -15.28
C TRP A 43 2.32 -2.79 -15.39
N VAL A 44 3.22 -2.64 -14.44
CA VAL A 44 4.08 -1.46 -14.31
C VAL A 44 5.53 -1.90 -14.11
N ASN A 45 6.46 -0.98 -14.37
CA ASN A 45 7.87 -1.18 -14.11
C ASN A 45 8.32 -0.32 -12.94
N GLY A 46 8.92 -0.95 -11.96
CA GLY A 46 9.38 -0.27 -10.76
C GLY A 46 10.16 -1.20 -9.84
N ASP A 47 10.56 -0.67 -8.71
CA ASP A 47 11.22 -1.45 -7.66
C ASP A 47 10.18 -1.97 -6.66
N GLN A 48 9.71 -3.19 -6.88
CA GLN A 48 8.68 -3.81 -6.06
C GLN A 48 9.15 -4.03 -4.61
N VAL A 49 10.42 -4.35 -4.41
CA VAL A 49 10.97 -4.62 -3.07
C VAL A 49 10.95 -3.35 -2.21
N HIS A 50 11.41 -2.23 -2.76
CA HIS A 50 11.38 -0.95 -2.03
C HIS A 50 9.96 -0.41 -1.86
N LEU A 51 9.10 -0.62 -2.85
CA LEU A 51 7.68 -0.28 -2.73
C LEU A 51 7.02 -1.08 -1.60
N MET A 52 7.33 -2.37 -1.49
CA MET A 52 6.87 -3.22 -0.38
C MET A 52 7.40 -2.71 0.97
N GLN A 53 8.63 -2.25 1.04
CA GLN A 53 9.20 -1.67 2.27
C GLN A 53 8.46 -0.41 2.71
N ILE A 54 8.10 0.48 1.77
CA ILE A 54 7.30 1.67 2.06
C ILE A 54 5.99 1.29 2.73
N PHE A 55 5.20 0.42 2.12
CA PHE A 55 3.88 0.09 2.63
C PHE A 55 3.90 -0.85 3.83
N SER A 56 4.92 -1.69 3.95
CA SER A 56 5.15 -2.47 5.18
C SER A 56 5.40 -1.56 6.37
N ASN A 57 6.18 -0.51 6.21
CA ASN A 57 6.42 0.47 7.27
C ASN A 57 5.14 1.22 7.67
N LEU A 58 4.37 1.68 6.69
CA LEU A 58 3.12 2.41 6.94
C LEU A 58 2.05 1.52 7.59
N LEU A 59 1.87 0.30 7.09
CA LEU A 59 0.90 -0.64 7.63
C LEU A 59 1.31 -1.20 9.00
N SER A 60 2.60 -1.45 9.23
CA SER A 60 3.09 -1.84 10.56
C SER A 60 2.78 -0.78 11.60
N ASN A 61 2.94 0.48 11.26
CA ASN A 61 2.58 1.58 12.15
C ASN A 61 1.07 1.66 12.37
N ALA A 62 0.27 1.50 11.33
CA ALA A 62 -1.18 1.46 11.47
C ALA A 62 -1.63 0.36 12.43
N VAL A 63 -1.07 -0.84 12.31
CA VAL A 63 -1.37 -1.97 13.23
C VAL A 63 -0.96 -1.65 14.67
N LYS A 64 0.25 -1.10 14.85
CA LYS A 64 0.77 -0.77 16.19
C LYS A 64 -0.07 0.28 16.93
N TYR A 65 -0.45 1.34 16.23
CA TYR A 65 -1.09 2.52 16.84
C TYR A 65 -2.61 2.48 16.79
N THR A 66 -3.18 1.43 16.24
CA THR A 66 -4.62 1.18 16.25
C THR A 66 -4.95 0.17 17.33
N GLN A 67 -5.91 0.48 18.18
CA GLN A 67 -6.35 -0.38 19.27
C GLN A 67 -7.03 -1.66 18.75
N GLU A 68 -7.14 -2.64 19.63
CA GLU A 68 -7.93 -3.84 19.37
C GLU A 68 -9.36 -3.47 18.93
N GLY A 69 -9.83 -4.10 17.88
CA GLY A 69 -11.14 -3.79 17.29
C GLY A 69 -11.17 -2.57 16.38
N GLY A 70 -10.04 -1.88 16.20
CA GLY A 70 -9.94 -0.72 15.32
C GLY A 70 -9.97 -1.08 13.84
N GLN A 71 -9.87 -0.07 13.00
CA GLN A 71 -10.00 -0.19 11.54
C GLN A 71 -8.77 0.33 10.82
N ILE A 72 -8.32 -0.43 9.82
CA ILE A 72 -7.23 -0.07 8.93
C ILE A 72 -7.73 -0.21 7.50
N GLN A 73 -7.42 0.78 6.67
CA GLN A 73 -7.76 0.80 5.25
C GLN A 73 -6.52 1.00 4.41
N PHE A 74 -6.43 0.23 3.34
CA PHE A 74 -5.42 0.41 2.30
C PHE A 74 -6.12 0.61 0.96
N LEU A 75 -5.97 1.81 0.40
CA LEU A 75 -6.57 2.16 -0.88
C LEU A 75 -5.48 2.35 -1.92
N VAL A 76 -5.68 1.79 -3.10
CA VAL A 76 -4.82 1.98 -4.27
C VAL A 76 -5.66 2.48 -5.44
N GLU A 77 -5.33 3.66 -5.92
CA GLU A 77 -6.03 4.32 -7.01
C GLU A 77 -5.04 4.70 -8.11
N GLU A 78 -5.40 4.40 -9.35
CA GLU A 78 -4.72 4.99 -10.50
C GLU A 78 -5.39 6.32 -10.85
N CYS A 79 -4.62 7.40 -10.74
CA CYS A 79 -5.08 8.75 -11.03
C CYS A 79 -4.96 9.06 -12.53
N GLU A 80 -5.80 9.98 -12.99
CA GLU A 80 -5.66 10.50 -14.34
C GLU A 80 -4.39 11.32 -14.50
N THR A 81 -3.74 11.17 -15.64
CA THR A 81 -2.53 11.90 -16.00
C THR A 81 -2.47 12.08 -17.51
N ASN A 82 -1.75 13.08 -17.97
CA ASN A 82 -1.52 13.31 -19.40
C ASN A 82 -0.36 12.47 -19.97
N SER A 83 0.33 11.71 -19.13
CA SER A 83 1.41 10.85 -19.57
C SER A 83 0.90 9.58 -20.24
N SER A 84 1.53 9.21 -21.36
CA SER A 84 1.34 7.90 -22.01
C SER A 84 2.40 6.87 -21.59
N VAL A 85 3.40 7.28 -20.81
CA VAL A 85 4.55 6.47 -20.38
C VAL A 85 4.44 6.05 -18.93
N TYR A 86 3.87 6.91 -18.07
CA TYR A 86 3.73 6.68 -16.64
C TYR A 86 2.27 6.60 -16.24
N ALA A 87 1.99 5.65 -15.34
CA ALA A 87 0.74 5.59 -14.59
C ALA A 87 0.97 6.24 -13.23
N LYS A 88 0.08 7.13 -12.83
CA LYS A 88 0.14 7.79 -11.52
C LYS A 88 -0.68 7.02 -10.51
N TYR A 89 -0.02 6.51 -9.48
CA TYR A 89 -0.67 5.77 -8.41
C TYR A 89 -0.72 6.57 -7.12
N ARG A 90 -1.90 6.57 -6.51
CA ARG A 90 -2.18 7.13 -5.20
C ARG A 90 -2.47 6.00 -4.24
N PHE A 91 -1.72 5.96 -3.14
CA PHE A 91 -1.89 4.97 -2.08
C PHE A 91 -2.30 5.69 -0.80
N LEU A 92 -3.33 5.20 -0.14
CA LEU A 92 -3.74 5.67 1.18
C LEU A 92 -3.61 4.54 2.19
N VAL A 93 -2.97 4.83 3.32
CA VAL A 93 -2.98 3.98 4.51
C VAL A 93 -3.67 4.77 5.61
N ARG A 94 -4.87 4.37 5.96
CA ARG A 94 -5.71 5.04 6.96
C ARG A 94 -5.98 4.13 8.14
N ASP A 95 -5.91 4.69 9.33
CA ASP A 95 -6.30 4.03 10.56
C ASP A 95 -7.15 4.95 11.44
N ASN A 96 -7.93 4.35 12.34
CA ASN A 96 -8.67 5.06 13.37
C ASN A 96 -8.04 4.91 14.76
N GLY A 97 -6.70 4.86 14.78
CA GLY A 97 -5.91 4.71 16.00
C GLY A 97 -5.77 5.99 16.82
N ILE A 98 -4.70 6.07 17.58
CA ILE A 98 -4.46 7.16 18.51
C ILE A 98 -4.26 8.53 17.85
N GLY A 99 -3.86 8.55 16.59
CA GLY A 99 -3.52 9.79 15.88
C GLY A 99 -2.28 10.48 16.43
N MET A 100 -2.02 11.66 15.93
CA MET A 100 -0.84 12.46 16.28
C MET A 100 -1.25 13.89 16.59
N SER A 101 -0.53 14.53 17.54
CA SER A 101 -0.62 15.98 17.73
C SER A 101 -0.07 16.73 16.51
N ALA A 102 -0.45 18.00 16.35
CA ALA A 102 0.06 18.84 15.28
C ALA A 102 1.59 18.95 15.33
N ASP A 103 2.17 19.12 16.51
CA ASP A 103 3.61 19.23 16.70
C ASP A 103 4.35 17.93 16.31
N PHE A 104 3.81 16.78 16.68
CA PHE A 104 4.40 15.48 16.31
C PHE A 104 4.25 15.20 14.80
N LYS A 105 3.12 15.55 14.22
CA LYS A 105 2.90 15.42 12.77
C LYS A 105 3.94 16.20 11.96
N ASP A 106 4.34 17.36 12.42
CA ASP A 106 5.35 18.21 11.76
C ASP A 106 6.75 17.56 11.71
N ILE A 107 7.04 16.66 12.64
CA ILE A 107 8.37 16.02 12.77
C ILE A 107 8.34 14.50 12.54
N ILE A 108 7.21 13.92 12.14
CA ILE A 108 7.04 12.46 12.00
C ILE A 108 8.08 11.81 11.07
N PHE A 109 8.54 12.54 10.06
CA PHE A 109 9.52 12.05 9.10
C PHE A 109 10.97 12.31 9.51
N ASP A 110 11.21 12.94 10.64
CA ASP A 110 12.55 13.13 11.18
C ASP A 110 13.06 11.83 11.79
N ALA A 111 14.37 11.57 11.64
CA ALA A 111 14.99 10.38 12.19
C ALA A 111 14.92 10.38 13.73
N PHE A 112 14.69 9.20 14.33
CA PHE A 112 14.62 8.98 15.77
C PHE A 112 13.46 9.69 16.50
N THR A 113 12.46 10.15 15.76
CA THR A 113 11.26 10.77 16.34
C THR A 113 10.26 9.70 16.81
N ARG A 114 9.71 9.88 18.02
CA ARG A 114 8.71 9.00 18.62
C ARG A 114 7.70 9.85 19.39
N ALA A 115 6.41 9.46 19.35
CA ALA A 115 5.39 10.11 20.17
C ALA A 115 5.62 9.82 21.66
N GLU A 116 5.77 10.87 22.44
CA GLU A 116 5.89 10.76 23.91
C GLU A 116 4.49 10.66 24.52
N SER A 117 4.04 9.44 24.78
CA SER A 117 2.85 9.22 25.59
C SER A 117 3.01 7.94 26.41
N SER A 118 2.27 7.85 27.51
CA SER A 118 2.26 6.65 28.35
C SER A 118 1.77 5.39 27.60
N VAL A 119 1.00 5.59 26.54
CA VAL A 119 0.51 4.52 25.68
C VAL A 119 1.57 4.10 24.67
N THR A 120 2.29 5.06 24.09
CA THR A 120 3.33 4.80 23.10
C THR A 120 4.64 4.32 23.70
N ASN A 121 4.92 4.60 24.98
CA ASN A 121 6.11 4.08 25.67
C ASN A 121 6.16 2.55 25.75
N LYS A 122 5.02 1.87 25.58
CA LYS A 122 4.94 0.41 25.53
C LYS A 122 5.12 -0.15 24.11
N ILE A 123 5.13 0.71 23.10
CA ILE A 123 5.22 0.32 21.69
C ILE A 123 6.69 0.51 21.27
N GLN A 124 7.35 -0.61 20.99
CA GLN A 124 8.76 -0.59 20.59
C GLN A 124 8.90 -0.22 19.10
N GLY A 125 9.83 0.68 18.81
CA GLY A 125 10.23 1.04 17.46
C GLY A 125 11.55 1.82 17.48
N THR A 126 12.29 1.81 16.39
CA THR A 126 13.59 2.50 16.29
C THR A 126 13.46 4.01 16.06
N GLY A 127 12.29 4.49 15.67
CA GLY A 127 12.08 5.87 15.24
C GLY A 127 12.64 6.20 13.85
N LEU A 128 13.08 5.18 13.11
CA LEU A 128 13.67 5.34 11.76
C LEU A 128 12.70 5.05 10.63
N GLY A 129 11.62 4.31 10.88
CA GLY A 129 10.73 3.80 9.84
C GLY A 129 10.13 4.89 8.95
N MET A 130 9.67 6.00 9.51
CA MET A 130 9.07 7.10 8.74
C MET A 130 10.11 7.90 7.96
N ALA A 131 11.30 8.15 8.52
CA ALA A 131 12.39 8.80 7.82
C ALA A 131 12.86 7.96 6.62
N ILE A 132 13.01 6.67 6.79
CA ILE A 132 13.35 5.73 5.72
C ILE A 132 12.25 5.71 4.66
N THR A 133 11.00 5.64 5.05
CA THR A 133 9.84 5.64 4.15
C THR A 133 9.82 6.89 3.28
N ARG A 134 9.98 8.06 3.86
CA ARG A 134 10.04 9.32 3.12
C ARG A 134 11.21 9.34 2.13
N ASN A 135 12.40 8.93 2.57
CA ASN A 135 13.57 8.88 1.71
C ASN A 135 13.37 7.95 0.51
N LEU A 136 12.75 6.80 0.70
CA LEU A 136 12.43 5.87 -0.38
C LEU A 136 11.41 6.46 -1.35
N VAL A 137 10.34 7.05 -0.85
CA VAL A 137 9.33 7.70 -1.69
C VAL A 137 9.93 8.81 -2.53
N GLU A 138 10.71 9.70 -1.93
CA GLU A 138 11.37 10.81 -2.62
C GLU A 138 12.40 10.31 -3.64
N ALA A 139 13.16 9.27 -3.31
CA ALA A 139 14.12 8.65 -4.23
C ALA A 139 13.43 7.98 -5.45
N MET A 140 12.17 7.59 -5.30
CA MET A 140 11.32 7.08 -6.40
C MET A 140 10.60 8.21 -7.16
N GLY A 141 10.89 9.46 -6.85
CA GLY A 141 10.26 10.63 -7.47
C GLY A 141 8.84 10.92 -7.00
N GLY A 142 8.41 10.30 -5.91
CA GLY A 142 7.08 10.47 -5.35
C GLY A 142 7.03 11.47 -4.20
N THR A 143 5.84 11.59 -3.62
CA THR A 143 5.56 12.40 -2.45
C THR A 143 4.83 11.60 -1.39
N ILE A 144 5.03 11.95 -0.13
CA ILE A 144 4.31 11.39 1.01
C ILE A 144 3.81 12.52 1.90
N ASP A 145 2.53 12.47 2.24
CA ASP A 145 1.89 13.40 3.15
C ASP A 145 1.11 12.64 4.22
N VAL A 146 0.84 13.31 5.33
CA VAL A 146 0.07 12.75 6.44
C VAL A 146 -0.97 13.74 6.94
N GLU A 147 -2.18 13.24 7.16
CA GLU A 147 -3.23 13.91 7.91
C GLU A 147 -3.50 13.11 9.17
N SER A 148 -3.54 13.76 10.31
CA SER A 148 -3.74 13.09 11.59
C SER A 148 -4.26 14.07 12.64
N GLU A 149 -5.10 13.55 13.53
CA GLU A 149 -5.63 14.24 14.68
C GLU A 149 -5.67 13.28 15.87
N LEU A 150 -5.26 13.76 17.05
CA LEU A 150 -5.30 12.95 18.26
C LEU A 150 -6.71 12.39 18.51
N GLY A 151 -6.77 11.08 18.75
CA GLY A 151 -8.02 10.38 19.01
C GLY A 151 -8.85 10.04 17.78
N GLN A 152 -8.45 10.50 16.59
CA GLN A 152 -9.16 10.25 15.34
C GLN A 152 -8.44 9.30 14.40
N GLY A 153 -7.12 9.17 14.54
CA GLY A 153 -6.28 8.34 13.72
C GLY A 153 -5.45 9.12 12.72
N SER A 154 -4.91 8.40 11.74
CA SER A 154 -3.98 8.94 10.76
C SER A 154 -4.30 8.45 9.35
N CYS A 155 -3.96 9.28 8.36
CA CYS A 155 -4.02 8.93 6.95
C CYS A 155 -2.73 9.36 6.27
N PHE A 156 -1.97 8.40 5.78
CA PHE A 156 -0.78 8.64 4.95
C PHE A 156 -1.16 8.51 3.49
N GLU A 157 -0.77 9.50 2.70
CA GLU A 157 -0.93 9.50 1.25
C GLU A 157 0.43 9.44 0.57
N VAL A 158 0.60 8.48 -0.33
CA VAL A 158 1.79 8.33 -1.16
C VAL A 158 1.37 8.45 -2.62
N LEU A 159 2.02 9.35 -3.35
CA LEU A 159 1.86 9.51 -4.79
C LEU A 159 3.15 9.10 -5.48
N ILE A 160 3.07 8.16 -6.40
CA ILE A 160 4.22 7.65 -7.16
C ILE A 160 3.81 7.47 -8.62
N ASP A 161 4.64 7.94 -9.53
CA ASP A 161 4.55 7.61 -10.95
C ASP A 161 5.32 6.31 -11.21
N LEU A 162 4.64 5.32 -11.77
CA LEU A 162 5.24 4.06 -12.18
C LEU A 162 5.20 3.95 -13.70
N ARG A 163 6.32 3.55 -14.29
CA ARG A 163 6.38 3.36 -15.73
C ARG A 163 5.44 2.25 -16.15
N ILE A 164 4.63 2.49 -17.18
CA ILE A 164 3.76 1.46 -17.76
C ILE A 164 4.66 0.41 -18.41
N ALA A 165 4.46 -0.88 -18.07
CA ALA A 165 5.23 -1.96 -18.65
C ALA A 165 4.94 -2.11 -20.14
N GLU A 166 6.00 -2.19 -20.94
CA GLU A 166 5.88 -2.39 -22.38
C GLU A 166 5.51 -3.85 -22.69
N ASN A 167 4.65 -4.05 -23.69
CA ASN A 167 4.35 -5.37 -24.29
C ASN A 167 3.68 -6.43 -23.41
N LYS A 168 2.96 -6.07 -22.37
CA LYS A 168 2.01 -7.01 -21.77
C LYS A 168 0.60 -6.63 -22.22
N SER A 169 0.20 -7.17 -23.37
CA SER A 169 -1.19 -7.19 -23.78
C SER A 169 -2.03 -7.85 -22.69
N VAL A 170 -3.14 -7.24 -22.36
CA VAL A 170 -4.17 -7.82 -21.50
C VAL A 170 -4.48 -9.20 -22.05
N SER A 171 -4.10 -10.24 -21.33
CA SER A 171 -4.62 -11.57 -21.58
C SER A 171 -6.08 -11.51 -21.20
N SER A 172 -6.91 -11.22 -22.19
CA SER A 172 -8.33 -11.42 -22.06
C SER A 172 -8.55 -12.92 -21.82
N VAL A 173 -8.81 -13.27 -20.61
CA VAL A 173 -9.33 -14.59 -20.28
C VAL A 173 -10.78 -14.62 -20.78
N SER A 174 -10.90 -14.93 -22.06
CA SER A 174 -12.13 -15.44 -22.64
C SER A 174 -11.85 -16.88 -23.01
N GLN A 175 -11.82 -17.73 -22.05
CA GLN A 175 -12.03 -19.15 -22.29
C GLN A 175 -13.48 -19.44 -21.99
N THR A 176 -14.27 -19.26 -23.03
CA THR A 176 -15.55 -19.98 -23.16
C THR A 176 -15.14 -21.41 -23.47
N GLU A 177 -15.18 -22.25 -22.47
CA GLU A 177 -15.24 -23.70 -22.71
C GLU A 177 -16.57 -23.99 -23.38
N LYS A 178 -16.52 -24.24 -24.67
CA LYS A 178 -17.60 -24.97 -25.34
C LYS A 178 -17.26 -26.44 -25.19
N ASP A 179 -17.91 -27.06 -24.27
CA ASP A 179 -18.15 -28.52 -24.29
C ASP A 179 -19.01 -28.79 -25.52
N GLU A 180 -18.40 -29.24 -26.57
CA GLU A 180 -19.07 -29.99 -27.61
C GLU A 180 -19.13 -31.46 -27.19
N GLN A 181 -20.21 -31.80 -26.59
CA GLN A 181 -20.71 -33.13 -26.45
C GLN A 181 -21.13 -33.63 -27.84
N ASP A 182 -20.27 -34.35 -28.49
CA ASP A 182 -20.66 -35.06 -29.73
C ASP A 182 -21.15 -36.47 -29.35
N ASP A 183 -22.43 -36.56 -29.25
CA ASP A 183 -23.21 -37.75 -29.10
C ASP A 183 -23.19 -38.48 -30.47
N ARG A 184 -22.52 -39.60 -30.57
CA ARG A 184 -22.74 -40.53 -31.65
C ARG A 184 -23.06 -41.91 -31.14
N ILE A 185 -24.33 -42.08 -31.03
CA ILE A 185 -25.05 -43.32 -31.19
C ILE A 185 -24.85 -43.78 -32.64
N LEU A 186 -24.43 -44.99 -32.83
CA LEU A 186 -24.97 -45.82 -33.90
C LEU A 186 -24.46 -47.27 -33.82
N GLN A 187 -25.41 -48.17 -33.58
CA GLN A 187 -25.57 -49.58 -34.00
C GLN A 187 -24.64 -50.59 -33.39
#